data_ec65ebfa858f744a34d08d3d58b3513a
#
_entry.id   ec65ebfa858f744a34d08d3d58b3513a
#
_cell.length_a   1.000
_cell.length_b   1.000
_cell.length_c   1.000
_cell.angle_alpha   90.00
_cell.angle_beta   90.00
_cell.angle_gamma   90.00
#
_symmetry.space_group_name_H-M   'P 1'
#
loop_
_entity.id
_entity.type
_entity.pdbx_description
1 polymer ?
#
loop_
_entity_poly.entity_id
_entity_poly.type
_entity_poly.pdbx_seq_one_letter_code
_entity_poly.pdbx_strand_id
1 'polypeptide(L)'
;MSRMEYEALYRLGTERLKEARIGEAELDARLLLEEVCGTDRNYLLAHGNEPVTEEQYNCYVNYIERRSLHIPLQHILGYQEFMGLSFKVTQDVLIPRQDTETLVEEVMRNLHDGMRILDMCTGSGCILLSLLKYSNDCMGVGIDLSKKALMVAEENARTLELKAEFIQSDLFENVSGKYEIIVSNPPYIPSRVIPTLMEEVREHDPWMALDGKEDGLFFYREIIRQAGEYLCRGGMLFFEIGCDQAAEVSGYMEKAGYKEVTVCRDLAGLDRVVSGIYGG
;
A
#
# COMPACT_ATOMS: atom_id res chain seq x y z
N MET A 1 35.82 26.22 6.96
CA MET A 1 35.41 24.87 6.54
C MET A 1 34.89 24.97 5.12
N SER A 2 35.37 24.13 4.22
CA SER A 2 34.80 24.04 2.86
C SER A 2 33.32 23.71 3.00
N ARG A 3 32.46 24.53 2.42
CA ARG A 3 31.01 24.24 2.41
C ARG A 3 30.78 23.01 1.54
N MET A 4 30.04 22.01 2.05
CA MET A 4 29.64 20.83 1.30
C MET A 4 28.69 21.28 0.19
N GLU A 5 28.90 20.78 -1.04
CA GLU A 5 28.09 21.07 -2.22
C GLU A 5 27.07 19.94 -2.43
N TYR A 6 25.97 20.20 -3.17
CA TYR A 6 24.93 19.20 -3.45
C TYR A 6 25.52 17.94 -4.10
N GLU A 7 26.37 18.09 -5.11
CA GLU A 7 26.96 16.93 -5.81
C GLU A 7 27.86 16.10 -4.88
N ALA A 8 28.64 16.75 -4.03
CA ALA A 8 29.51 16.06 -3.07
C ALA A 8 28.68 15.32 -2.01
N LEU A 9 27.58 15.92 -1.54
CA LEU A 9 26.68 15.32 -0.56
C LEU A 9 25.90 14.14 -1.15
N TYR A 10 25.38 14.27 -2.37
CA TYR A 10 24.75 13.16 -3.11
C TYR A 10 25.71 11.96 -3.28
N ARG A 11 26.95 12.23 -3.69
CA ARG A 11 27.99 11.18 -3.85
C ARG A 11 28.26 10.47 -2.54
N LEU A 12 28.43 11.22 -1.45
CA LEU A 12 28.63 10.65 -0.11
C LEU A 12 27.47 9.74 0.31
N GLY A 13 26.24 10.15 0.09
CA GLY A 13 25.07 9.33 0.39
C GLY A 13 25.02 8.07 -0.47
N THR A 14 25.21 8.20 -1.77
CA THR A 14 25.25 7.07 -2.71
C THR A 14 26.31 6.03 -2.33
N GLU A 15 27.52 6.46 -1.99
CA GLU A 15 28.60 5.55 -1.56
C GLU A 15 28.22 4.80 -0.29
N ARG A 16 27.71 5.48 0.72
CA ARG A 16 27.27 4.86 1.98
C ARG A 16 26.16 3.82 1.77
N LEU A 17 25.16 4.14 0.93
CA LEU A 17 24.05 3.23 0.64
C LEU A 17 24.52 2.00 -0.17
N LYS A 18 25.51 2.18 -1.08
CA LYS A 18 26.14 1.04 -1.78
C LYS A 18 26.92 0.14 -0.82
N GLU A 19 27.68 0.71 0.11
CA GLU A 19 28.38 -0.04 1.15
C GLU A 19 27.40 -0.85 2.01
N ALA A 20 26.22 -0.29 2.30
CA ALA A 20 25.13 -0.94 3.01
C ALA A 20 24.34 -1.93 2.13
N ARG A 21 24.70 -2.10 0.85
CA ARG A 21 24.03 -3.00 -0.12
C ARG A 21 22.56 -2.66 -0.38
N ILE A 22 22.21 -1.38 -0.34
CA ILE A 22 20.89 -0.90 -0.77
C ILE A 22 20.81 -1.03 -2.30
N GLY A 23 19.75 -1.71 -2.81
CA GLY A 23 19.62 -2.02 -4.23
C GLY A 23 19.51 -0.77 -5.12
N GLU A 24 18.74 0.22 -4.70
CA GLU A 24 18.49 1.47 -5.44
C GLU A 24 19.27 2.66 -4.84
N ALA A 25 20.55 2.44 -4.47
CA ALA A 25 21.35 3.39 -3.71
C ALA A 25 21.42 4.81 -4.33
N GLU A 26 21.55 4.92 -5.65
CA GLU A 26 21.58 6.22 -6.34
C GLU A 26 20.23 6.92 -6.30
N LEU A 27 19.14 6.17 -6.50
CA LEU A 27 17.79 6.70 -6.46
C LEU A 27 17.44 7.18 -5.06
N ASP A 28 17.66 6.34 -4.06
CA ASP A 28 17.35 6.64 -2.66
C ASP A 28 18.15 7.84 -2.15
N ALA A 29 19.47 7.88 -2.42
CA ALA A 29 20.31 9.01 -2.05
C ALA A 29 19.82 10.32 -2.66
N ARG A 30 19.36 10.30 -3.92
CA ARG A 30 18.81 11.48 -4.59
C ARG A 30 17.49 11.91 -3.99
N LEU A 31 16.54 10.99 -3.82
CA LEU A 31 15.21 11.31 -3.26
C LEU A 31 15.31 11.87 -1.84
N LEU A 32 16.20 11.30 -1.01
CA LEU A 32 16.47 11.84 0.33
C LEU A 32 17.09 13.25 0.29
N LEU A 33 17.95 13.52 -0.70
CA LEU A 33 18.53 14.86 -0.88
C LEU A 33 17.49 15.88 -1.36
N GLU A 34 16.64 15.49 -2.32
CA GLU A 34 15.53 16.30 -2.82
C GLU A 34 14.60 16.70 -1.68
N GLU A 35 14.23 15.76 -0.84
CA GLU A 35 13.37 16.00 0.34
C GLU A 35 13.99 16.98 1.31
N VAL A 36 15.23 16.72 1.73
CA VAL A 36 15.93 17.58 2.72
C VAL A 36 16.15 19.00 2.22
N CYS A 37 16.36 19.17 0.91
CA CYS A 37 16.68 20.46 0.32
C CYS A 37 15.45 21.17 -0.26
N GLY A 38 14.28 20.53 -0.26
CA GLY A 38 13.05 21.08 -0.84
C GLY A 38 13.18 21.37 -2.33
N THR A 39 13.82 20.46 -3.08
CA THR A 39 14.18 20.65 -4.49
C THR A 39 13.83 19.44 -5.33
N ASP A 40 14.16 19.47 -6.60
CA ASP A 40 13.94 18.36 -7.54
C ASP A 40 15.24 17.96 -8.26
N ARG A 41 15.15 16.85 -9.01
CA ARG A 41 16.26 16.31 -9.79
C ARG A 41 16.87 17.34 -10.74
N ASN A 42 16.05 18.16 -11.39
CA ASN A 42 16.54 19.12 -12.39
C ASN A 42 17.34 20.22 -11.73
N TYR A 43 16.87 20.69 -10.57
CA TYR A 43 17.60 21.67 -9.78
C TYR A 43 18.95 21.12 -9.31
N LEU A 44 19.01 19.92 -8.75
CA LEU A 44 20.24 19.29 -8.30
C LEU A 44 21.27 19.13 -9.44
N LEU A 45 20.80 18.77 -10.65
CA LEU A 45 21.66 18.65 -11.83
C LEU A 45 22.21 20.00 -12.30
N ALA A 46 21.40 21.05 -12.23
CA ALA A 46 21.80 22.40 -12.69
C ALA A 46 22.67 23.13 -11.66
N HIS A 47 22.52 22.84 -10.36
CA HIS A 47 23.09 23.58 -9.25
C HIS A 47 23.99 22.73 -8.34
N GLY A 48 24.57 21.64 -8.86
CA GLY A 48 25.36 20.68 -8.08
C GLY A 48 26.52 21.28 -7.27
N ASN A 49 27.05 22.43 -7.73
CA ASN A 49 28.15 23.16 -7.08
C ASN A 49 27.67 24.14 -5.99
N GLU A 50 26.35 24.29 -5.78
CA GLU A 50 25.85 25.17 -4.74
C GLU A 50 26.03 24.52 -3.35
N PRO A 51 26.32 25.35 -2.33
CA PRO A 51 26.57 24.84 -0.99
C PRO A 51 25.26 24.50 -0.27
N VAL A 52 25.24 23.38 0.44
CA VAL A 52 24.18 23.04 1.38
C VAL A 52 24.39 23.76 2.73
N THR A 53 23.29 23.97 3.46
CA THR A 53 23.38 24.47 4.84
C THR A 53 23.84 23.37 5.80
N GLU A 54 24.31 23.72 6.98
CA GLU A 54 24.67 22.75 8.00
C GLU A 54 23.47 21.92 8.48
N GLU A 55 22.29 22.52 8.53
CA GLU A 55 21.04 21.84 8.87
C GLU A 55 20.67 20.79 7.82
N GLN A 56 20.73 21.14 6.54
CA GLN A 56 20.51 20.22 5.43
C GLN A 56 21.51 19.07 5.45
N TYR A 57 22.79 19.37 5.66
CA TYR A 57 23.82 18.33 5.77
C TYR A 57 23.51 17.34 6.89
N ASN A 58 23.21 17.83 8.10
CA ASN A 58 22.94 16.97 9.25
C ASN A 58 21.67 16.15 9.05
N CYS A 59 20.62 16.73 8.51
CA CYS A 59 19.37 16.04 8.20
C CYS A 59 19.60 14.92 7.17
N TYR A 60 20.28 15.24 6.07
CA TYR A 60 20.60 14.26 5.03
C TYR A 60 21.44 13.10 5.55
N VAL A 61 22.50 13.38 6.30
CA VAL A 61 23.34 12.33 6.90
C VAL A 61 22.53 11.42 7.80
N ASN A 62 21.64 11.98 8.62
CA ASN A 62 20.73 11.17 9.45
C ASN A 62 19.79 10.28 8.59
N TYR A 63 19.26 10.80 7.49
CA TYR A 63 18.42 10.02 6.56
C TYR A 63 19.20 8.90 5.91
N ILE A 64 20.44 9.16 5.45
CA ILE A 64 21.33 8.14 4.88
C ILE A 64 21.71 7.08 5.92
N GLU A 65 21.96 7.47 7.17
CA GLU A 65 22.25 6.50 8.25
C GLU A 65 21.05 5.58 8.51
N ARG A 66 19.85 6.15 8.58
CA ARG A 66 18.61 5.35 8.72
C ARG A 66 18.40 4.41 7.54
N ARG A 67 18.60 4.91 6.30
CA ARG A 67 18.47 4.10 5.10
C ARG A 67 19.50 2.98 5.04
N SER A 68 20.74 3.24 5.49
CA SER A 68 21.81 2.25 5.59
C SER A 68 21.51 1.11 6.58
N LEU A 69 20.55 1.31 7.49
CA LEU A 69 20.00 0.27 8.38
C LEU A 69 18.80 -0.46 7.76
N HIS A 70 18.64 -0.39 6.46
CA HIS A 70 17.53 -0.97 5.69
C HIS A 70 16.13 -0.48 6.09
N ILE A 71 16.02 0.65 6.82
CA ILE A 71 14.71 1.30 7.01
C ILE A 71 14.18 1.72 5.65
N PRO A 72 12.96 1.33 5.25
CA PRO A 72 12.37 1.70 3.97
C PRO A 72 12.41 3.21 3.71
N LEU A 73 12.70 3.60 2.48
CA LEU A 73 12.76 5.02 2.08
C LEU A 73 11.48 5.75 2.50
N GLN A 74 10.32 5.15 2.28
CA GLN A 74 9.02 5.72 2.60
C GLN A 74 8.79 5.94 4.10
N HIS A 75 9.35 5.07 4.95
CA HIS A 75 9.31 5.29 6.40
C HIS A 75 10.26 6.41 6.86
N ILE A 76 11.28 6.73 6.06
CA ILE A 76 12.16 7.87 6.32
C ILE A 76 11.49 9.16 5.90
N LEU A 77 10.89 9.18 4.70
CA LEU A 77 10.15 10.29 4.13
C LEU A 77 8.81 10.53 4.86
N GLY A 78 8.16 9.47 5.34
CA GLY A 78 6.86 9.51 6.01
C GLY A 78 5.67 9.44 5.06
N TYR A 79 5.89 9.29 3.75
CA TYR A 79 4.83 9.18 2.76
C TYR A 79 5.20 8.22 1.60
N GLN A 80 4.16 7.79 0.86
CA GLN A 80 4.24 7.02 -0.37
C GLN A 80 3.26 7.56 -1.40
N GLU A 81 3.72 7.74 -2.61
CA GLU A 81 2.86 8.05 -3.76
C GLU A 81 2.14 6.78 -4.22
N PHE A 82 0.81 6.87 -4.37
CA PHE A 82 -0.04 5.76 -4.83
C PHE A 82 -1.22 6.33 -5.60
N MET A 83 -1.52 5.83 -6.80
CA MET A 83 -2.57 6.37 -7.68
C MET A 83 -2.45 7.90 -7.91
N GLY A 84 -1.23 8.47 -7.91
CA GLY A 84 -1.01 9.91 -8.04
C GLY A 84 -1.43 10.74 -6.82
N LEU A 85 -1.65 10.10 -5.67
CA LEU A 85 -1.96 10.72 -4.38
C LEU A 85 -0.84 10.43 -3.39
N SER A 86 -0.55 11.40 -2.50
CA SER A 86 0.44 11.21 -1.44
C SER A 86 -0.24 10.67 -0.18
N PHE A 87 0.18 9.50 0.26
CA PHE A 87 -0.32 8.84 1.47
C PHE A 87 0.73 8.84 2.56
N LYS A 88 0.36 9.32 3.73
CA LYS A 88 1.17 9.14 4.94
C LYS A 88 1.33 7.65 5.23
N VAL A 89 2.56 7.26 5.54
CA VAL A 89 2.90 5.90 5.98
C VAL A 89 3.71 5.93 7.27
N THR A 90 3.53 4.91 8.09
CA THR A 90 4.26 4.69 9.33
C THR A 90 4.56 3.20 9.47
N GLN A 91 5.35 2.82 10.45
CA GLN A 91 5.61 1.40 10.79
C GLN A 91 4.34 0.59 11.17
N ASP A 92 3.19 1.25 11.29
CA ASP A 92 1.93 0.60 11.68
C ASP A 92 1.06 0.19 10.48
N VAL A 93 1.49 0.51 9.25
CA VAL A 93 0.78 0.17 8.00
C VAL A 93 1.73 -0.42 6.97
N LEU A 94 1.22 -1.29 6.12
CA LEU A 94 1.94 -1.71 4.91
C LEU A 94 2.14 -0.50 4.00
N ILE A 95 3.37 -0.32 3.52
CA ILE A 95 3.66 0.70 2.51
C ILE A 95 2.89 0.35 1.23
N PRO A 96 2.02 1.24 0.70
CA PRO A 96 1.29 0.99 -0.54
C PRO A 96 2.23 0.55 -1.67
N ARG A 97 1.90 -0.57 -2.31
CA ARG A 97 2.72 -1.15 -3.41
C ARG A 97 2.13 -0.75 -4.75
N GLN A 98 2.99 -0.55 -5.74
CA GLN A 98 2.54 -0.19 -7.08
C GLN A 98 1.65 -1.27 -7.70
N ASP A 99 1.92 -2.55 -7.43
CA ASP A 99 1.09 -3.66 -7.92
C ASP A 99 -0.36 -3.56 -7.45
N THR A 100 -0.60 -2.98 -6.25
CA THR A 100 -1.94 -2.75 -5.68
C THR A 100 -2.75 -1.71 -6.50
N GLU A 101 -2.10 -0.85 -7.29
CA GLU A 101 -2.80 0.06 -8.21
C GLU A 101 -3.65 -0.72 -9.22
N THR A 102 -3.21 -1.93 -9.64
CA THR A 102 -3.99 -2.83 -10.48
C THR A 102 -5.34 -3.19 -9.86
N LEU A 103 -5.38 -3.40 -8.53
CA LEU A 103 -6.63 -3.67 -7.83
C LEU A 103 -7.57 -2.46 -7.88
N VAL A 104 -7.06 -1.26 -7.63
CA VAL A 104 -7.85 -0.02 -7.71
C VAL A 104 -8.39 0.19 -9.12
N GLU A 105 -7.55 0.04 -10.15
CA GLU A 105 -7.98 0.16 -11.54
C GLU A 105 -9.06 -0.84 -11.93
N GLU A 106 -8.96 -2.09 -11.45
CA GLU A 106 -9.96 -3.13 -11.74
C GLU A 106 -11.30 -2.84 -11.06
N VAL A 107 -11.27 -2.35 -9.82
CA VAL A 107 -12.48 -1.88 -9.12
C VAL A 107 -13.09 -0.69 -9.86
N MET A 108 -12.30 0.30 -10.28
CA MET A 108 -12.77 1.50 -10.99
C MET A 108 -13.50 1.20 -12.30
N ARG A 109 -13.16 0.11 -12.99
CA ARG A 109 -13.88 -0.33 -14.22
C ARG A 109 -15.32 -0.76 -13.95
N ASN A 110 -15.62 -1.14 -12.71
CA ASN A 110 -16.91 -1.66 -12.26
C ASN A 110 -17.64 -0.72 -11.29
N LEU A 111 -16.98 0.37 -10.88
CA LEU A 111 -17.51 1.32 -9.92
C LEU A 111 -18.42 2.33 -10.63
N HIS A 112 -19.60 2.57 -10.06
CA HIS A 112 -20.57 3.56 -10.52
C HIS A 112 -20.88 4.57 -9.41
N ASP A 113 -21.38 5.73 -9.81
CA ASP A 113 -21.74 6.80 -8.89
C ASP A 113 -22.72 6.35 -7.80
N GLY A 114 -22.46 6.77 -6.57
CA GLY A 114 -23.32 6.49 -5.42
C GLY A 114 -23.18 5.10 -4.80
N MET A 115 -22.27 4.26 -5.31
CA MET A 115 -22.02 2.93 -4.72
C MET A 115 -21.40 3.02 -3.32
N ARG A 116 -21.69 2.00 -2.50
CA ARG A 116 -21.05 1.79 -1.20
C ARG A 116 -19.92 0.78 -1.33
N ILE A 117 -18.76 1.16 -0.83
CA ILE A 117 -17.53 0.39 -0.91
C ILE A 117 -17.11 -0.01 0.50
N LEU A 118 -16.80 -1.30 0.70
CA LEU A 118 -16.14 -1.80 1.91
C LEU A 118 -14.72 -2.22 1.54
N ASP A 119 -13.74 -1.60 2.17
CA ASP A 119 -12.32 -1.95 2.06
C ASP A 119 -11.88 -2.71 3.31
N MET A 120 -11.59 -4.00 3.14
CA MET A 120 -11.18 -4.88 4.23
C MET A 120 -9.66 -4.98 4.32
N CYS A 121 -9.12 -4.90 5.52
CA CYS A 121 -7.68 -4.77 5.79
C CYS A 121 -7.15 -3.48 5.15
N THR A 122 -7.84 -2.37 5.43
CA THR A 122 -7.65 -1.09 4.72
C THR A 122 -6.26 -0.47 4.91
N GLY A 123 -5.52 -0.82 5.99
CA GLY A 123 -4.18 -0.34 6.27
C GLY A 123 -4.10 1.19 6.32
N SER A 124 -3.36 1.77 5.39
CA SER A 124 -3.24 3.24 5.23
C SER A 124 -4.48 3.91 4.62
N GLY A 125 -5.47 3.13 4.20
CA GLY A 125 -6.64 3.62 3.46
C GLY A 125 -6.39 3.87 1.97
N CYS A 126 -5.24 3.51 1.43
CA CYS A 126 -4.83 3.89 0.08
C CYS A 126 -5.78 3.38 -1.01
N ILE A 127 -6.31 2.16 -0.90
CA ILE A 127 -7.28 1.60 -1.85
C ILE A 127 -8.59 2.39 -1.76
N LEU A 128 -9.21 2.44 -0.58
CA LEU A 128 -10.50 3.10 -0.38
C LEU A 128 -10.46 4.56 -0.78
N LEU A 129 -9.47 5.30 -0.30
CA LEU A 129 -9.38 6.74 -0.54
C LEU A 129 -9.08 7.06 -2.00
N SER A 130 -8.33 6.22 -2.72
CA SER A 130 -8.15 6.36 -4.16
C SER A 130 -9.47 6.13 -4.91
N LEU A 131 -10.24 5.09 -4.56
CA LEU A 131 -11.56 4.84 -5.14
C LEU A 131 -12.51 6.02 -4.92
N LEU A 132 -12.54 6.58 -3.70
CA LEU A 132 -13.37 7.74 -3.38
C LEU A 132 -12.91 9.01 -4.10
N LYS A 133 -11.60 9.19 -4.29
CA LYS A 133 -11.04 10.37 -4.98
C LYS A 133 -11.44 10.44 -6.45
N TYR A 134 -11.49 9.29 -7.10
CA TYR A 134 -11.71 9.19 -8.54
C TYR A 134 -13.15 8.76 -8.94
N SER A 135 -14.06 8.68 -7.96
CA SER A 135 -15.49 8.41 -8.18
C SER A 135 -16.36 9.58 -7.75
N ASN A 136 -17.66 9.53 -8.09
CA ASN A 136 -18.62 10.55 -7.69
C ASN A 136 -19.62 9.96 -6.69
N ASP A 137 -19.86 10.70 -5.59
CA ASP A 137 -20.87 10.40 -4.57
C ASP A 137 -20.82 8.99 -3.95
N CYS A 138 -19.70 8.27 -4.13
CA CYS A 138 -19.50 6.98 -3.49
C CYS A 138 -19.30 7.14 -1.97
N MET A 139 -19.74 6.13 -1.24
CA MET A 139 -19.58 6.05 0.22
C MET A 139 -18.62 4.93 0.58
N GLY A 140 -17.60 5.23 1.38
CA GLY A 140 -16.55 4.29 1.72
C GLY A 140 -16.50 3.97 3.20
N VAL A 141 -16.36 2.67 3.50
CA VAL A 141 -16.06 2.14 4.83
C VAL A 141 -14.77 1.36 4.75
N GLY A 142 -13.76 1.75 5.53
CA GLY A 142 -12.50 1.01 5.69
C GLY A 142 -12.49 0.27 7.01
N ILE A 143 -12.11 -0.99 7.01
CA ILE A 143 -11.95 -1.75 8.24
C ILE A 143 -10.54 -2.31 8.37
N ASP A 144 -10.06 -2.35 9.60
CA ASP A 144 -8.79 -2.97 9.96
C ASP A 144 -8.86 -3.50 11.40
N LEU A 145 -8.11 -4.54 11.68
CA LEU A 145 -7.93 -5.04 13.04
C LEU A 145 -7.06 -4.07 13.87
N SER A 146 -6.10 -3.41 13.22
CA SER A 146 -5.15 -2.47 13.84
C SER A 146 -5.78 -1.09 14.00
N LYS A 147 -6.05 -0.70 15.24
CA LYS A 147 -6.45 0.69 15.53
C LYS A 147 -5.42 1.72 15.08
N LYS A 148 -4.14 1.37 15.11
CA LYS A 148 -3.07 2.27 14.67
C LYS A 148 -3.09 2.47 13.15
N ALA A 149 -3.39 1.42 12.38
CA ALA A 149 -3.57 1.54 10.94
C ALA A 149 -4.75 2.46 10.62
N LEU A 150 -5.88 2.31 11.30
CA LEU A 150 -7.04 3.18 11.13
C LEU A 150 -6.72 4.65 11.44
N MET A 151 -5.89 4.94 12.45
CA MET A 151 -5.46 6.32 12.72
C MET A 151 -4.68 6.92 11.55
N VAL A 152 -3.86 6.12 10.86
CA VAL A 152 -3.16 6.55 9.64
C VAL A 152 -4.14 6.78 8.50
N ALA A 153 -5.09 5.86 8.29
CA ALA A 153 -6.12 6.00 7.27
C ALA A 153 -7.02 7.23 7.49
N GLU A 154 -7.42 7.52 8.74
CA GLU A 154 -8.17 8.72 9.11
C GLU A 154 -7.38 10.01 8.82
N GLU A 155 -6.08 10.00 9.09
CA GLU A 155 -5.20 11.13 8.78
C GLU A 155 -5.07 11.34 7.27
N ASN A 156 -4.90 10.27 6.51
CA ASN A 156 -4.88 10.32 5.04
C ASN A 156 -6.20 10.85 4.48
N ALA A 157 -7.34 10.37 4.97
CA ALA A 157 -8.65 10.86 4.55
C ALA A 157 -8.78 12.37 4.80
N ARG A 158 -8.32 12.84 5.96
CA ARG A 158 -8.35 14.27 6.32
C ARG A 158 -7.44 15.11 5.41
N THR A 159 -6.22 14.62 5.14
CA THR A 159 -5.25 15.30 4.28
C THR A 159 -5.74 15.39 2.83
N LEU A 160 -6.39 14.34 2.34
CA LEU A 160 -6.96 14.29 0.98
C LEU A 160 -8.34 14.96 0.87
N GLU A 161 -8.88 15.48 1.99
CA GLU A 161 -10.21 16.11 2.09
C GLU A 161 -11.35 15.17 1.65
N LEU A 162 -11.21 13.87 1.96
CA LEU A 162 -12.18 12.83 1.63
C LEU A 162 -12.97 12.40 2.87
N LYS A 163 -14.23 12.00 2.65
CA LYS A 163 -15.09 11.45 3.68
C LYS A 163 -15.14 9.94 3.55
N ALA A 164 -14.64 9.25 4.56
CA ALA A 164 -14.73 7.81 4.71
C ALA A 164 -15.00 7.49 6.18
N GLU A 165 -15.65 6.37 6.44
CA GLU A 165 -15.81 5.80 7.77
C GLU A 165 -14.71 4.76 8.00
N PHE A 166 -14.11 4.74 9.19
CA PHE A 166 -13.11 3.74 9.55
C PHE A 166 -13.54 3.02 10.83
N ILE A 167 -13.58 1.69 10.79
CA ILE A 167 -14.10 0.84 11.85
C ILE A 167 -13.06 -0.20 12.25
N GLN A 168 -12.73 -0.27 13.53
CA GLN A 168 -11.92 -1.38 14.04
C GLN A 168 -12.77 -2.66 14.07
N SER A 169 -12.34 -3.67 13.31
CA SER A 169 -13.07 -4.93 13.19
C SER A 169 -12.12 -6.10 12.88
N ASP A 170 -12.38 -7.26 13.46
CA ASP A 170 -11.83 -8.52 12.96
C ASP A 170 -12.74 -9.00 11.83
N LEU A 171 -12.29 -8.77 10.60
CA LEU A 171 -13.09 -8.97 9.39
C LEU A 171 -14.49 -8.33 9.54
N PHE A 172 -15.56 -9.11 9.45
CA PHE A 172 -16.94 -8.62 9.45
C PHE A 172 -17.57 -8.42 10.85
N GLU A 173 -16.87 -8.67 11.96
CA GLU A 173 -17.47 -8.66 13.31
C GLU A 173 -18.24 -7.37 13.64
N ASN A 174 -17.72 -6.21 13.23
CA ASN A 174 -18.33 -4.90 13.50
C ASN A 174 -18.87 -4.23 12.22
N VAL A 175 -18.95 -4.97 11.11
CA VAL A 175 -19.47 -4.45 9.83
C VAL A 175 -20.99 -4.54 9.82
N SER A 176 -21.66 -3.53 9.29
CA SER A 176 -23.10 -3.49 9.11
C SER A 176 -23.49 -2.94 7.73
N GLY A 177 -24.68 -3.29 7.30
CA GLY A 177 -25.25 -2.81 6.03
C GLY A 177 -24.90 -3.69 4.83
N LYS A 178 -25.11 -3.15 3.63
CA LYS A 178 -24.88 -3.80 2.35
C LYS A 178 -24.01 -2.92 1.47
N TYR A 179 -23.19 -3.56 0.64
CA TYR A 179 -22.19 -2.91 -0.20
C TYR A 179 -22.34 -3.41 -1.64
N GLU A 180 -22.15 -2.55 -2.60
CA GLU A 180 -22.05 -2.92 -4.02
C GLU A 180 -20.67 -3.47 -4.32
N ILE A 181 -19.64 -3.01 -3.61
CA ILE A 181 -18.26 -3.46 -3.76
C ILE A 181 -17.66 -3.79 -2.39
N ILE A 182 -17.05 -4.97 -2.31
CA ILE A 182 -16.12 -5.33 -1.24
C ILE A 182 -14.76 -5.53 -1.89
N VAL A 183 -13.75 -4.82 -1.42
CA VAL A 183 -12.38 -4.92 -1.89
C VAL A 183 -11.44 -5.26 -0.74
N SER A 184 -10.39 -6.02 -0.98
CA SER A 184 -9.39 -6.33 0.03
C SER A 184 -8.03 -6.62 -0.59
N ASN A 185 -6.98 -6.11 0.04
CA ASN A 185 -5.63 -6.62 -0.05
C ASN A 185 -5.28 -7.26 1.31
N PRO A 186 -5.71 -8.49 1.58
CA PRO A 186 -5.52 -9.13 2.86
C PRO A 186 -4.10 -9.69 2.99
N PRO A 187 -3.61 -9.97 4.19
CA PRO A 187 -2.33 -10.68 4.37
C PRO A 187 -2.37 -12.06 3.68
N TYR A 188 -1.41 -12.31 2.80
CA TYR A 188 -1.41 -13.51 1.94
C TYR A 188 -0.09 -14.31 1.92
N ILE A 189 0.90 -13.89 2.70
CA ILE A 189 2.20 -14.57 2.73
C ILE A 189 2.14 -15.71 3.75
N PRO A 190 2.44 -16.97 3.37
CA PRO A 190 2.51 -18.06 4.34
C PRO A 190 3.50 -17.74 5.47
N SER A 191 3.12 -17.98 6.74
CA SER A 191 3.93 -17.63 7.92
C SER A 191 5.39 -18.12 7.82
N ARG A 192 5.61 -19.31 7.23
CA ARG A 192 6.95 -19.90 7.04
C ARG A 192 7.82 -19.14 6.03
N VAL A 193 7.22 -18.35 5.15
CA VAL A 193 7.92 -17.61 4.08
C VAL A 193 8.39 -16.25 4.58
N ILE A 194 7.68 -15.62 5.52
CA ILE A 194 7.99 -14.27 6.02
C ILE A 194 9.48 -14.13 6.46
N PRO A 195 10.08 -15.10 7.20
CA PRO A 195 11.50 -14.99 7.58
C PRO A 195 12.48 -14.97 6.40
N THR A 196 12.05 -15.35 5.19
CA THR A 196 12.89 -15.38 3.99
C THR A 196 12.74 -14.14 3.10
N LEU A 197 11.84 -13.23 3.46
CA LEU A 197 11.63 -11.98 2.73
C LEU A 197 12.85 -11.06 2.83
N MET A 198 12.90 -10.08 1.93
CA MET A 198 13.91 -9.01 2.02
C MET A 198 13.86 -8.35 3.38
N GLU A 199 15.00 -7.94 3.88
CA GLU A 199 15.18 -7.35 5.21
C GLU A 199 14.23 -6.17 5.45
N GLU A 200 14.09 -5.29 4.48
CA GLU A 200 13.20 -4.13 4.54
C GLU A 200 11.74 -4.53 4.84
N VAL A 201 11.23 -5.58 4.18
CA VAL A 201 9.86 -6.06 4.40
C VAL A 201 9.76 -6.80 5.73
N ARG A 202 10.69 -7.71 5.98
CA ARG A 202 10.68 -8.57 7.17
C ARG A 202 10.77 -7.80 8.49
N GLU A 203 11.61 -6.75 8.53
CA GLU A 203 11.93 -6.02 9.77
C GLU A 203 11.08 -4.76 9.95
N HIS A 204 10.48 -4.21 8.87
CA HIS A 204 9.86 -2.90 8.92
C HIS A 204 8.38 -2.86 8.54
N ASP A 205 7.88 -3.83 7.76
CA ASP A 205 6.43 -3.94 7.55
C ASP A 205 5.77 -4.65 8.74
N PRO A 206 4.53 -4.27 9.12
CA PRO A 206 3.84 -4.94 10.23
C PRO A 206 3.63 -6.42 9.94
N TRP A 207 4.07 -7.30 10.83
CA TRP A 207 3.87 -8.75 10.68
C TRP A 207 2.41 -9.11 10.38
N MET A 208 1.48 -8.43 11.05
CA MET A 208 0.04 -8.63 10.85
C MET A 208 -0.42 -8.35 9.42
N ALA A 209 0.21 -7.43 8.73
CA ALA A 209 -0.10 -7.09 7.33
C ALA A 209 0.49 -8.08 6.31
N LEU A 210 1.42 -8.95 6.74
CA LEU A 210 2.07 -9.94 5.89
C LEU A 210 1.51 -11.35 6.06
N ASP A 211 1.15 -11.74 7.32
CA ASP A 211 0.91 -13.12 7.72
C ASP A 211 -0.46 -13.65 7.28
N GLY A 212 -0.50 -14.32 6.12
CA GLY A 212 -1.66 -15.07 5.60
C GLY A 212 -1.88 -16.45 6.25
N LYS A 213 -1.23 -16.73 7.38
CA LYS A 213 -1.25 -17.99 8.14
C LYS A 213 -0.51 -19.12 7.40
N GLU A 214 -0.90 -20.38 7.68
CA GLU A 214 -0.15 -21.57 7.28
C GLU A 214 0.12 -21.65 5.78
N ASP A 215 -0.91 -21.38 4.96
CA ASP A 215 -0.90 -21.52 3.49
C ASP A 215 -1.04 -20.19 2.73
N GLY A 216 -1.17 -19.06 3.45
CA GLY A 216 -1.38 -17.76 2.83
C GLY A 216 -2.81 -17.50 2.34
N LEU A 217 -3.74 -18.44 2.55
CA LEU A 217 -5.10 -18.38 1.98
C LEU A 217 -6.19 -18.20 3.04
N PHE A 218 -5.83 -18.04 4.31
CA PHE A 218 -6.77 -17.98 5.42
C PHE A 218 -7.78 -16.84 5.25
N PHE A 219 -7.33 -15.64 4.99
CA PHE A 219 -8.21 -14.47 4.91
C PHE A 219 -9.14 -14.54 3.69
N TYR A 220 -8.68 -15.04 2.55
CA TYR A 220 -9.55 -15.25 1.39
C TYR A 220 -10.71 -16.18 1.73
N ARG A 221 -10.44 -17.32 2.36
CA ARG A 221 -11.51 -18.28 2.78
C ARG A 221 -12.52 -17.62 3.70
N GLU A 222 -12.05 -16.89 4.72
CA GLU A 222 -12.92 -16.26 5.70
C GLU A 222 -13.74 -15.11 5.10
N ILE A 223 -13.13 -14.28 4.25
CA ILE A 223 -13.85 -13.18 3.59
C ILE A 223 -14.88 -13.74 2.60
N ILE A 224 -14.51 -14.67 1.74
CA ILE A 224 -15.41 -15.27 0.75
C ILE A 224 -16.63 -15.92 1.43
N ARG A 225 -16.42 -16.64 2.54
CA ARG A 225 -17.46 -17.30 3.30
C ARG A 225 -18.53 -16.34 3.83
N GLN A 226 -18.12 -15.12 4.23
CA GLN A 226 -18.98 -14.16 4.91
C GLN A 226 -19.49 -13.04 4.00
N ALA A 227 -18.74 -12.67 2.97
CA ALA A 227 -19.01 -11.48 2.15
C ALA A 227 -20.41 -11.47 1.51
N GLY A 228 -20.99 -12.65 1.19
CA GLY A 228 -22.35 -12.73 0.65
C GLY A 228 -23.43 -12.16 1.59
N GLU A 229 -23.19 -12.16 2.91
CA GLU A 229 -24.11 -11.54 3.87
C GLU A 229 -24.05 -10.01 3.84
N TYR A 230 -23.01 -9.43 3.25
CA TYR A 230 -22.78 -7.98 3.18
C TYR A 230 -22.82 -7.42 1.76
N LEU A 231 -22.75 -8.25 0.73
CA LEU A 231 -22.92 -7.83 -0.65
C LEU A 231 -24.39 -7.60 -1.02
N CYS A 232 -24.65 -6.56 -1.80
CA CYS A 232 -25.87 -6.42 -2.55
C CYS A 232 -25.97 -7.56 -3.58
N ARG A 233 -27.19 -7.89 -4.03
CA ARG A 233 -27.34 -8.80 -5.17
C ARG A 233 -26.72 -8.17 -6.42
N GLY A 234 -25.82 -8.88 -7.10
CA GLY A 234 -25.02 -8.35 -8.19
C GLY A 234 -23.84 -7.50 -7.76
N GLY A 235 -23.60 -7.35 -6.45
CA GLY A 235 -22.38 -6.73 -5.94
C GLY A 235 -21.14 -7.59 -6.19
N MET A 236 -19.98 -6.99 -6.11
CA MET A 236 -18.72 -7.62 -6.49
C MET A 236 -17.73 -7.71 -5.34
N LEU A 237 -16.95 -8.78 -5.34
CA LEU A 237 -15.83 -9.00 -4.43
C LEU A 237 -14.54 -8.99 -5.22
N PHE A 238 -13.56 -8.19 -4.75
CA PHE A 238 -12.25 -8.04 -5.36
C PHE A 238 -11.16 -8.34 -4.35
N PHE A 239 -10.15 -9.10 -4.78
CA PHE A 239 -8.95 -9.38 -3.99
C PHE A 239 -7.68 -9.04 -4.74
N GLU A 240 -6.71 -8.40 -4.07
CA GLU A 240 -5.32 -8.58 -4.44
C GLU A 240 -4.86 -9.96 -3.98
N ILE A 241 -4.00 -10.61 -4.77
CA ILE A 241 -3.48 -11.96 -4.50
C ILE A 241 -1.96 -12.03 -4.70
N GLY A 242 -1.32 -12.99 -4.06
CA GLY A 242 -0.01 -13.47 -4.48
C GLY A 242 -0.09 -14.08 -5.88
N CYS A 243 0.94 -13.88 -6.68
CA CYS A 243 0.95 -14.26 -8.10
C CYS A 243 0.77 -15.76 -8.38
N ASP A 244 0.88 -16.60 -7.37
CA ASP A 244 0.70 -18.07 -7.42
C ASP A 244 -0.62 -18.56 -6.79
N GLN A 245 -1.51 -17.63 -6.37
CA GLN A 245 -2.72 -17.95 -5.61
C GLN A 245 -4.03 -17.87 -6.44
N ALA A 246 -3.95 -17.47 -7.70
CA ALA A 246 -5.13 -17.20 -8.52
C ALA A 246 -6.08 -18.41 -8.66
N ALA A 247 -5.55 -19.61 -8.85
CA ALA A 247 -6.35 -20.82 -9.03
C ALA A 247 -7.14 -21.17 -7.76
N GLU A 248 -6.50 -21.10 -6.59
CA GLU A 248 -7.11 -21.42 -5.31
C GLU A 248 -8.19 -20.40 -4.94
N VAL A 249 -7.88 -19.10 -5.05
CA VAL A 249 -8.82 -18.03 -4.70
C VAL A 249 -10.02 -18.05 -5.64
N SER A 250 -9.81 -18.16 -6.95
CA SER A 250 -10.90 -18.32 -7.93
C SER A 250 -11.78 -19.53 -7.61
N GLY A 251 -11.16 -20.68 -7.31
CA GLY A 251 -11.87 -21.90 -6.96
C GLY A 251 -12.69 -21.77 -5.65
N TYR A 252 -12.24 -20.99 -4.67
CA TYR A 252 -13.04 -20.68 -3.47
C TYR A 252 -14.24 -19.81 -3.81
N MET A 253 -14.08 -18.77 -4.63
CA MET A 253 -15.16 -17.90 -5.05
C MET A 253 -16.22 -18.66 -5.86
N GLU A 254 -15.82 -19.48 -6.83
CA GLU A 254 -16.73 -20.30 -7.62
C GLU A 254 -17.55 -21.28 -6.75
N LYS A 255 -16.90 -21.96 -5.79
CA LYS A 255 -17.57 -22.87 -4.85
C LYS A 255 -18.54 -22.13 -3.93
N ALA A 256 -18.27 -20.88 -3.60
CA ALA A 256 -19.16 -20.02 -2.81
C ALA A 256 -20.31 -19.41 -3.64
N GLY A 257 -20.37 -19.71 -4.95
CA GLY A 257 -21.47 -19.30 -5.82
C GLY A 257 -21.27 -17.97 -6.53
N TYR A 258 -20.09 -17.37 -6.44
CA TYR A 258 -19.74 -16.18 -7.25
C TYR A 258 -19.75 -16.55 -8.74
N LYS A 259 -20.18 -15.60 -9.57
CA LYS A 259 -20.26 -15.72 -11.03
C LYS A 259 -19.20 -14.86 -11.67
N GLU A 260 -18.87 -15.15 -12.93
CA GLU A 260 -17.93 -14.37 -13.73
C GLU A 260 -16.62 -14.13 -12.97
N VAL A 261 -16.10 -15.18 -12.34
CA VAL A 261 -14.83 -15.08 -11.62
C VAL A 261 -13.71 -14.87 -12.63
N THR A 262 -12.97 -13.78 -12.48
CA THR A 262 -11.91 -13.35 -13.40
C THR A 262 -10.61 -13.12 -12.66
N VAL A 263 -9.49 -13.26 -13.40
CA VAL A 263 -8.14 -12.97 -12.93
C VAL A 263 -7.56 -11.87 -13.80
N CYS A 264 -7.10 -10.78 -13.16
CA CYS A 264 -6.40 -9.70 -13.83
C CYS A 264 -4.91 -9.74 -13.47
N ARG A 265 -4.06 -9.38 -14.45
CA ARG A 265 -2.60 -9.35 -14.30
C ARG A 265 -2.10 -7.93 -14.10
N ASP A 266 -1.02 -7.81 -13.34
CA ASP A 266 -0.27 -6.57 -13.19
C ASP A 266 0.57 -6.23 -14.43
N LEU A 267 1.28 -5.10 -14.39
CA LEU A 267 2.14 -4.63 -15.48
C LEU A 267 3.33 -5.56 -15.76
N ALA A 268 3.72 -6.40 -14.79
CA ALA A 268 4.75 -7.42 -14.97
C ALA A 268 4.19 -8.72 -15.60
N GLY A 269 2.87 -8.79 -15.84
CA GLY A 269 2.20 -9.95 -16.41
C GLY A 269 1.92 -11.06 -15.41
N LEU A 270 2.06 -10.80 -14.11
CA LEU A 270 1.77 -11.73 -13.02
C LEU A 270 0.30 -11.61 -12.59
N ASP A 271 -0.33 -12.71 -12.22
CA ASP A 271 -1.68 -12.70 -11.69
C ASP A 271 -1.71 -11.86 -10.40
N ARG A 272 -2.62 -10.88 -10.33
CA ARG A 272 -2.64 -9.90 -9.24
C ARG A 272 -4.01 -9.67 -8.61
N VAL A 273 -5.08 -9.72 -9.38
CA VAL A 273 -6.44 -9.47 -8.88
C VAL A 273 -7.34 -10.63 -9.24
N VAL A 274 -8.12 -11.10 -8.27
CA VAL A 274 -9.25 -12.01 -8.49
C VAL A 274 -10.53 -11.27 -8.12
N SER A 275 -11.52 -11.32 -9.00
CA SER A 275 -12.83 -10.71 -8.74
C SER A 275 -13.98 -11.62 -9.18
N GLY A 276 -15.18 -11.37 -8.64
CA GLY A 276 -16.38 -12.12 -9.02
C GLY A 276 -17.65 -11.44 -8.54
N ILE A 277 -18.76 -11.74 -9.23
CA ILE A 277 -20.09 -11.18 -8.97
C ILE A 277 -20.86 -12.10 -8.02
N TYR A 278 -21.44 -11.51 -6.97
CA TYR A 278 -22.31 -12.24 -6.05
C TYR A 278 -23.70 -12.47 -6.68
N GLY A 279 -24.06 -13.73 -6.85
CA GLY A 279 -25.30 -14.11 -7.52
C GLY A 279 -26.58 -13.99 -6.64
N GLY A 280 -26.42 -13.86 -5.31
CA GLY A 280 -27.54 -13.81 -4.34
C GLY A 280 -27.98 -15.19 -3.91
#